data_c78bbee739e0be4641ad7b8439b1cfbb
#
_entry.id   c78bbee739e0be4641ad7b8439b1cfbb
#
_cell.length_a   1.000
_cell.length_b   1.000
_cell.length_c   1.000
_cell.angle_alpha   90.00
_cell.angle_beta   90.00
_cell.angle_gamma   90.00
#
_symmetry.space_group_name_H-M   'P 1'
#
loop_
_entity.id
_entity.type
_entity.pdbx_description
1 polymer ?
#
loop_
_entity_poly.entity_id
_entity_poly.type
_entity_poly.pdbx_seq_one_letter_code
_entity_poly.pdbx_strand_id
1 'polypeptide(L)'
;MIKVIEQGSYMNRVDKLPDGLYSAECSYLGTHYECSVVFYIDARRMETVRASYAVHRTPKNDNLIEDDIPELVGQTCTFAANKIIKGLPDYDGNGFIKELLLENLRGINQAEMYMLEEMGIDGPIEYEKKWLNEKVNYCRPYTGRMPGLYDRPHYVNSLNHFRKQNLYNKYKQYTIISSGGDVVTANTTYQDSFHEMHAQLSYSLTTREITDFDMTMQRWPFAACFEMDHMAAGLFIGKNIDDLTKREVGALIGGSEGCFHLVDIVADVAKAARDLKNAGR
;
A
#
# COMPACT_ATOMS: atom_id res chain seq x y z
N MET A 1 -19.68 -19.81 -17.07
CA MET A 1 -19.76 -18.34 -17.31
C MET A 1 -18.84 -17.68 -16.29
N ILE A 2 -17.92 -16.82 -16.71
CA ILE A 2 -17.05 -16.07 -15.81
C ILE A 2 -17.87 -14.99 -15.10
N LYS A 3 -17.76 -14.92 -13.77
CA LYS A 3 -18.46 -13.94 -12.94
C LYS A 3 -17.46 -13.26 -12.01
N VAL A 4 -17.39 -11.93 -12.05
CA VAL A 4 -16.72 -11.14 -11.01
C VAL A 4 -17.60 -11.17 -9.77
N ILE A 5 -17.06 -11.58 -8.64
CA ILE A 5 -17.78 -11.70 -7.37
C ILE A 5 -17.38 -10.63 -6.36
N GLU A 6 -16.16 -10.12 -6.47
CA GLU A 6 -15.65 -9.01 -5.65
C GLU A 6 -14.58 -8.24 -6.40
N GLN A 7 -14.54 -6.93 -6.19
CA GLN A 7 -13.50 -6.06 -6.73
C GLN A 7 -13.25 -4.89 -5.79
N GLY A 8 -11.99 -4.50 -5.67
CA GLY A 8 -11.59 -3.31 -4.91
C GLY A 8 -10.34 -2.67 -5.49
N SER A 9 -10.32 -1.35 -5.43
CA SER A 9 -9.21 -0.52 -5.91
C SER A 9 -8.82 0.50 -4.84
N TYR A 10 -7.51 0.66 -4.63
CA TYR A 10 -6.93 1.72 -3.82
C TYR A 10 -6.18 2.67 -4.73
N MET A 11 -6.40 3.95 -4.55
CA MET A 11 -5.68 5.01 -5.24
C MET A 11 -5.05 5.92 -4.20
N ASN A 12 -3.75 6.21 -4.37
CA ASN A 12 -3.05 7.16 -3.51
C ASN A 12 -2.29 8.15 -4.38
N ARG A 13 -2.40 9.42 -4.05
CA ARG A 13 -1.78 10.51 -4.79
C ARG A 13 -1.23 11.56 -3.84
N VAL A 14 -0.05 12.08 -4.16
CA VAL A 14 0.56 13.20 -3.43
C VAL A 14 0.86 14.34 -4.39
N ASP A 15 0.39 15.54 -4.07
CA ASP A 15 0.55 16.75 -4.86
C ASP A 15 1.10 17.91 -4.04
N LYS A 16 1.82 18.82 -4.72
CA LYS A 16 2.15 20.14 -4.20
C LYS A 16 1.05 21.12 -4.54
N LEU A 17 0.56 21.85 -3.55
CA LEU A 17 -0.50 22.85 -3.69
C LEU A 17 0.08 24.24 -3.98
N PRO A 18 -0.71 25.17 -4.57
CA PRO A 18 -0.27 26.52 -4.88
C PRO A 18 0.16 27.36 -3.67
N ASP A 19 -0.39 27.06 -2.49
CA ASP A 19 -0.07 27.74 -1.22
C ASP A 19 1.19 27.21 -0.54
N GLY A 20 1.88 26.25 -1.16
CA GLY A 20 3.10 25.67 -0.66
C GLY A 20 2.89 24.49 0.31
N LEU A 21 1.65 24.14 0.63
CA LEU A 21 1.33 22.90 1.30
C LEU A 21 1.39 21.71 0.32
N TYR A 22 1.28 20.52 0.86
CA TYR A 22 1.13 19.29 0.10
C TYR A 22 -0.18 18.62 0.48
N SER A 23 -0.85 18.03 -0.51
CA SER A 23 -1.99 17.15 -0.26
C SER A 23 -1.57 15.72 -0.51
N ALA A 24 -2.00 14.83 0.35
CA ALA A 24 -1.94 13.39 0.14
C ALA A 24 -3.35 12.83 0.28
N GLU A 25 -3.83 12.22 -0.78
CA GLU A 25 -5.16 11.63 -0.85
C GLU A 25 -5.04 10.12 -1.04
N CYS A 26 -5.84 9.36 -0.30
CA CYS A 26 -6.00 7.93 -0.49
C CYS A 26 -7.48 7.58 -0.52
N SER A 27 -7.90 6.86 -1.56
CA SER A 27 -9.29 6.43 -1.73
C SER A 27 -9.37 4.92 -1.95
N TYR A 28 -10.48 4.34 -1.50
CA TYR A 28 -10.89 2.98 -1.80
C TYR A 28 -12.22 2.98 -2.53
N LEU A 29 -12.27 2.26 -3.64
CA LEU A 29 -13.48 2.01 -4.42
C LEU A 29 -13.64 0.50 -4.59
N GLY A 30 -14.64 -0.07 -3.95
CA GLY A 30 -14.91 -1.49 -4.01
C GLY A 30 -16.37 -1.80 -4.34
N THR A 31 -16.68 -3.08 -4.46
CA THR A 31 -18.04 -3.55 -4.76
C THR A 31 -19.06 -2.99 -3.75
N HIS A 32 -18.69 -2.89 -2.48
CA HIS A 32 -19.60 -2.54 -1.40
C HIS A 32 -19.23 -1.27 -0.65
N TYR A 33 -17.99 -0.81 -0.75
CA TYR A 33 -17.47 0.34 -0.03
C TYR A 33 -16.88 1.38 -0.97
N GLU A 34 -17.06 2.64 -0.59
CA GLU A 34 -16.37 3.76 -1.20
C GLU A 34 -16.05 4.77 -0.10
N CYS A 35 -14.77 5.04 0.10
CA CYS A 35 -14.30 5.98 1.10
C CYS A 35 -12.96 6.61 0.71
N SER A 36 -12.64 7.75 1.32
CA SER A 36 -11.40 8.46 1.08
C SER A 36 -10.88 9.13 2.33
N VAL A 37 -9.58 9.45 2.33
CA VAL A 37 -8.91 10.27 3.34
C VAL A 37 -7.99 11.27 2.66
N VAL A 38 -7.84 12.45 3.25
CA VAL A 38 -6.93 13.49 2.76
C VAL A 38 -6.11 14.02 3.91
N PHE A 39 -4.80 14.17 3.70
CA PHE A 39 -3.90 14.96 4.55
C PHE A 39 -3.48 16.22 3.81
N TYR A 40 -3.43 17.33 4.54
CA TYR A 40 -2.72 18.56 4.15
C TYR A 40 -1.47 18.68 5.02
N ILE A 41 -0.33 18.91 4.39
CA ILE A 41 0.99 18.69 5.01
C ILE A 41 1.85 19.93 4.85
N ASP A 42 2.48 20.37 5.94
CA ASP A 42 3.65 21.25 5.90
C ASP A 42 4.91 20.39 5.78
N ALA A 43 5.53 20.37 4.59
CA ALA A 43 6.69 19.55 4.32
C ALA A 43 7.95 20.01 5.09
N ARG A 44 8.03 21.29 5.51
CA ARG A 44 9.17 21.79 6.30
C ARG A 44 9.25 21.13 7.67
N ARG A 45 8.10 20.79 8.23
CA ARG A 45 7.96 20.15 9.54
C ARG A 45 7.61 18.68 9.44
N MET A 46 7.21 18.24 8.25
CA MET A 46 6.59 16.93 8.04
C MET A 46 5.41 16.71 9.00
N GLU A 47 4.57 17.75 9.13
CA GLU A 47 3.42 17.78 10.03
C GLU A 47 2.10 17.89 9.26
N THR A 48 1.09 17.24 9.78
CA THR A 48 -0.29 17.32 9.28
C THR A 48 -0.90 18.65 9.70
N VAL A 49 -1.29 19.48 8.74
CA VAL A 49 -2.00 20.75 8.97
C VAL A 49 -3.51 20.51 9.11
N ARG A 50 -4.04 19.59 8.31
CA ARG A 50 -5.43 19.16 8.34
C ARG A 50 -5.49 17.70 7.88
N ALA A 51 -6.38 16.92 8.46
CA ALA A 51 -6.76 15.60 7.97
C ALA A 51 -8.28 15.48 7.98
N SER A 52 -8.82 14.83 6.95
CA SER A 52 -10.25 14.56 6.85
C SER A 52 -10.51 13.20 6.22
N TYR A 53 -11.72 12.69 6.40
CA TYR A 53 -12.19 11.48 5.76
C TYR A 53 -13.59 11.67 5.18
N ALA A 54 -13.93 10.84 4.20
CA ALA A 54 -15.27 10.72 3.68
C ALA A 54 -15.64 9.23 3.49
N VAL A 55 -16.88 8.88 3.83
CA VAL A 55 -17.49 7.59 3.55
C VAL A 55 -18.68 7.84 2.63
N HIS A 56 -18.54 7.45 1.37
CA HIS A 56 -19.54 7.70 0.34
C HIS A 56 -20.55 6.57 0.22
N ARG A 57 -20.13 5.33 0.52
CA ARG A 57 -20.97 4.14 0.40
C ARG A 57 -20.50 3.03 1.34
N THR A 58 -21.47 2.36 1.97
CA THR A 58 -21.26 1.11 2.74
C THR A 58 -22.37 0.11 2.39
N PRO A 59 -22.25 -1.19 2.73
CA PRO A 59 -23.33 -2.17 2.48
C PRO A 59 -24.65 -1.85 3.17
N LYS A 60 -24.64 -1.02 4.19
CA LYS A 60 -25.81 -0.70 5.04
C LYS A 60 -26.34 0.71 4.82
N ASN A 61 -25.54 1.60 4.27
CA ASN A 61 -25.88 3.01 4.19
C ASN A 61 -25.11 3.69 3.03
N ASP A 62 -25.84 4.42 2.20
CA ASP A 62 -25.29 5.24 1.11
C ASP A 62 -25.26 6.74 1.48
N ASN A 63 -25.46 7.08 2.76
CA ASN A 63 -25.35 8.46 3.22
C ASN A 63 -23.87 8.85 3.29
N LEU A 64 -23.56 9.98 2.68
CA LEU A 64 -22.26 10.61 2.78
C LEU A 64 -21.98 10.98 4.24
N ILE A 65 -20.84 10.53 4.75
CA ILE A 65 -20.23 11.00 6.01
C ILE A 65 -18.94 11.69 5.61
N GLU A 66 -18.76 12.93 6.01
CA GLU A 66 -17.53 13.68 5.80
C GLU A 66 -17.21 14.42 7.08
N ASP A 67 -15.98 14.29 7.60
CA ASP A 67 -15.56 14.96 8.82
C ASP A 67 -14.04 15.11 8.86
N ASP A 68 -13.57 16.03 9.71
CA ASP A 68 -12.16 16.22 10.02
C ASP A 68 -11.66 15.18 11.05
N ILE A 69 -10.34 14.97 11.07
CA ILE A 69 -9.64 14.13 12.06
C ILE A 69 -8.69 15.04 12.86
N PRO A 70 -9.21 15.78 13.83
CA PRO A 70 -8.42 16.77 14.57
C PRO A 70 -7.26 16.16 15.36
N GLU A 71 -7.33 14.89 15.73
CA GLU A 71 -6.27 14.17 16.45
C GLU A 71 -4.97 14.04 15.64
N LEU A 72 -5.04 14.22 14.32
CA LEU A 72 -3.88 14.18 13.44
C LEU A 72 -3.26 15.55 13.19
N VAL A 73 -3.94 16.64 13.53
CA VAL A 73 -3.43 18.01 13.35
C VAL A 73 -2.23 18.24 14.27
N GLY A 74 -1.13 18.77 13.72
CA GLY A 74 0.14 18.97 14.41
C GLY A 74 0.93 17.69 14.67
N GLN A 75 0.43 16.53 14.23
CA GLN A 75 1.17 15.29 14.31
C GLN A 75 2.09 15.10 13.10
N THR A 76 3.18 14.38 13.31
CA THR A 76 4.04 14.00 12.18
C THR A 76 3.28 13.18 11.15
N CYS A 77 3.51 13.43 9.87
CA CYS A 77 2.97 12.64 8.77
C CYS A 77 3.93 11.53 8.29
N THR A 78 4.89 11.15 9.13
CA THR A 78 5.79 10.00 8.90
C THR A 78 5.24 8.71 9.53
N PHE A 79 5.97 7.60 9.38
CA PHE A 79 5.59 6.32 10.01
C PHE A 79 5.44 6.37 11.54
N ALA A 80 6.00 7.39 12.21
CA ALA A 80 5.77 7.58 13.65
C ALA A 80 4.29 7.81 13.99
N ALA A 81 3.49 8.36 13.06
CA ALA A 81 2.04 8.52 13.23
C ALA A 81 1.25 7.19 13.23
N ASN A 82 1.84 6.07 12.83
CA ASN A 82 1.17 4.76 12.80
C ASN A 82 0.52 4.41 14.15
N LYS A 83 1.18 4.75 15.27
CA LYS A 83 0.66 4.47 16.61
C LYS A 83 -0.58 5.31 16.91
N ILE A 84 -0.57 6.57 16.50
CA ILE A 84 -1.70 7.49 16.66
C ILE A 84 -2.88 6.99 15.84
N ILE A 85 -2.67 6.70 14.54
CA ILE A 85 -3.74 6.22 13.63
C ILE A 85 -4.37 4.92 14.15
N LYS A 86 -3.57 3.98 14.67
CA LYS A 86 -4.09 2.74 15.26
C LYS A 86 -4.96 2.99 16.48
N GLY A 87 -4.71 4.06 17.23
CA GLY A 87 -5.48 4.49 18.41
C GLY A 87 -6.77 5.26 18.08
N LEU A 88 -6.96 5.73 16.85
CA LEU A 88 -8.16 6.46 16.44
C LEU A 88 -9.43 5.61 16.58
N PRO A 89 -10.62 6.23 16.69
CA PRO A 89 -11.89 5.53 16.58
C PRO A 89 -12.03 4.79 15.24
N ASP A 90 -12.91 3.81 15.19
CA ASP A 90 -13.31 3.19 13.92
C ASP A 90 -14.44 4.02 13.31
N TYR A 91 -14.08 4.96 12.43
CA TYR A 91 -15.00 5.95 11.86
C TYR A 91 -16.03 5.35 10.89
N ASP A 92 -15.72 4.21 10.29
CA ASP A 92 -16.58 3.54 9.30
C ASP A 92 -17.14 2.19 9.78
N GLY A 93 -16.78 1.75 10.99
CA GLY A 93 -17.20 0.49 11.58
C GLY A 93 -16.60 -0.76 10.94
N ASN A 94 -15.62 -0.60 10.04
CA ASN A 94 -14.98 -1.69 9.30
C ASN A 94 -13.45 -1.51 9.17
N GLY A 95 -12.91 -0.41 9.70
CA GLY A 95 -11.48 -0.12 9.72
C GLY A 95 -10.89 0.36 8.40
N PHE A 96 -11.68 0.59 7.34
CA PHE A 96 -11.17 1.09 6.05
C PHE A 96 -10.53 2.47 6.18
N ILE A 97 -11.14 3.39 6.94
CA ILE A 97 -10.57 4.73 7.14
C ILE A 97 -9.18 4.66 7.77
N LYS A 98 -8.99 3.84 8.81
CA LYS A 98 -7.66 3.63 9.40
C LYS A 98 -6.66 3.04 8.40
N GLU A 99 -7.11 2.09 7.60
CA GLU A 99 -6.29 1.48 6.55
C GLU A 99 -5.84 2.52 5.52
N LEU A 100 -6.77 3.36 5.04
CA LEU A 100 -6.46 4.43 4.09
C LEU A 100 -5.51 5.48 4.69
N LEU A 101 -5.67 5.84 5.96
CA LEU A 101 -4.74 6.74 6.65
C LEU A 101 -3.32 6.16 6.70
N LEU A 102 -3.16 4.87 6.99
CA LEU A 102 -1.87 4.18 6.97
C LEU A 102 -1.29 4.09 5.56
N GLU A 103 -2.12 3.82 4.55
CA GLU A 103 -1.71 3.83 3.14
C GLU A 103 -1.29 5.23 2.70
N ASN A 104 -1.97 6.27 3.17
CA ASN A 104 -1.65 7.65 2.86
C ASN A 104 -0.28 8.07 3.41
N LEU A 105 0.05 7.68 4.66
CA LEU A 105 1.41 7.87 5.22
C LEU A 105 2.50 7.22 4.36
N ARG A 106 2.22 6.05 3.76
CA ARG A 106 3.17 5.40 2.86
C ARG A 106 3.38 6.20 1.58
N GLY A 107 2.29 6.74 1.02
CA GLY A 107 2.38 7.62 -0.14
C GLY A 107 3.21 8.87 0.13
N ILE A 108 2.97 9.53 1.27
CA ILE A 108 3.75 10.68 1.72
C ILE A 108 5.23 10.32 1.83
N ASN A 109 5.55 9.21 2.48
CA ASN A 109 6.93 8.76 2.67
C ASN A 109 7.63 8.45 1.32
N GLN A 110 6.90 7.94 0.33
CA GLN A 110 7.44 7.75 -1.02
C GLN A 110 7.60 9.05 -1.79
N ALA A 111 6.80 10.08 -1.49
CA ALA A 111 6.88 11.39 -2.11
C ALA A 111 7.99 12.29 -1.54
N GLU A 112 8.54 11.97 -0.35
CA GLU A 112 9.58 12.77 0.34
C GLU A 112 10.74 13.16 -0.57
N MET A 113 11.14 12.27 -1.48
CA MET A 113 12.24 12.55 -2.43
C MET A 113 11.98 13.74 -3.36
N TYR A 114 10.75 14.21 -3.46
CA TYR A 114 10.36 15.38 -4.24
C TYR A 114 10.11 16.62 -3.37
N MET A 115 10.34 16.52 -2.06
CA MET A 115 10.15 17.57 -1.06
C MET A 115 11.46 17.97 -0.37
N LEU A 116 12.63 17.58 -0.92
CA LEU A 116 13.93 17.69 -0.26
C LEU A 116 14.29 19.13 0.13
N GLU A 117 14.01 20.08 -0.77
CA GLU A 117 14.28 21.50 -0.53
C GLU A 117 13.49 22.01 0.69
N GLU A 118 12.21 21.70 0.75
CA GLU A 118 11.35 22.09 1.88
C GLU A 118 11.74 21.41 3.18
N MET A 119 12.20 20.16 3.12
CA MET A 119 12.69 19.39 4.26
C MET A 119 14.08 19.84 4.73
N GLY A 120 14.74 20.74 4.00
CA GLY A 120 16.10 21.21 4.30
C GLY A 120 17.17 20.13 4.09
N ILE A 121 16.93 19.19 3.19
CA ILE A 121 17.87 18.11 2.83
C ILE A 121 18.68 18.55 1.60
N ASP A 122 20.01 18.52 1.72
CA ASP A 122 20.93 18.96 0.67
C ASP A 122 21.05 17.90 -0.46
N GLY A 123 19.96 17.75 -1.18
CA GLY A 123 19.88 16.96 -2.39
C GLY A 123 19.70 15.45 -2.19
N PRO A 124 19.64 14.73 -3.32
CA PRO A 124 19.22 13.32 -3.33
C PRO A 124 20.20 12.37 -2.65
N ILE A 125 21.51 12.69 -2.66
CA ILE A 125 22.53 11.82 -2.04
C ILE A 125 22.39 11.81 -0.51
N GLU A 126 22.14 12.99 0.09
CA GLU A 126 21.92 13.08 1.53
C GLU A 126 20.62 12.36 1.93
N TYR A 127 19.56 12.57 1.15
CA TYR A 127 18.28 11.89 1.35
C TYR A 127 18.45 10.36 1.28
N GLU A 128 19.18 9.86 0.28
CA GLU A 128 19.39 8.43 0.13
C GLU A 128 20.15 7.82 1.32
N LYS A 129 21.17 8.50 1.83
CA LYS A 129 21.87 8.07 3.04
C LYS A 129 20.94 7.99 4.25
N LYS A 130 20.09 9.02 4.42
CA LYS A 130 19.05 9.01 5.47
C LYS A 130 18.09 7.83 5.28
N TRP A 131 17.57 7.66 4.07
CA TRP A 131 16.64 6.60 3.72
C TRP A 131 17.21 5.20 3.98
N LEU A 132 18.45 4.96 3.57
CA LEU A 132 19.13 3.68 3.78
C LEU A 132 19.30 3.36 5.26
N ASN A 133 19.65 4.35 6.08
CA ASN A 133 19.79 4.18 7.53
C ASN A 133 18.45 3.87 8.20
N GLU A 134 17.37 4.51 7.78
CA GLU A 134 16.03 4.33 8.35
C GLU A 134 15.36 3.04 7.90
N LYS A 135 15.68 2.54 6.71
CA LYS A 135 15.02 1.39 6.06
C LYS A 135 15.84 0.11 6.07
N VAL A 136 16.93 0.07 6.82
CA VAL A 136 17.75 -1.17 7.00
C VAL A 136 16.83 -2.35 7.33
N ASN A 137 16.96 -3.44 6.56
CA ASN A 137 16.18 -4.67 6.69
C ASN A 137 14.65 -4.51 6.49
N TYR A 138 14.20 -3.40 5.92
CA TYR A 138 12.78 -3.18 5.64
C TYR A 138 12.26 -4.09 4.51
N CYS A 139 13.05 -4.27 3.47
CA CYS A 139 12.83 -5.23 2.39
C CYS A 139 14.17 -5.65 1.77
N ARG A 140 14.14 -6.63 0.87
CA ARG A 140 15.33 -7.26 0.28
C ARG A 140 16.36 -6.26 -0.30
N PRO A 141 16.00 -5.22 -1.07
CA PRO A 141 16.96 -4.23 -1.53
C PRO A 141 17.70 -3.44 -0.43
N TYR A 142 17.10 -3.34 0.76
CA TYR A 142 17.66 -2.62 1.90
C TYR A 142 18.26 -3.55 2.97
N THR A 143 18.51 -4.81 2.63
CA THR A 143 19.17 -5.73 3.55
C THR A 143 20.63 -5.33 3.75
N GLY A 144 21.09 -5.24 5.01
CA GLY A 144 22.50 -5.02 5.34
C GLY A 144 23.46 -6.11 4.84
N ARG A 145 22.92 -7.20 4.28
CA ARG A 145 23.69 -8.29 3.68
C ARG A 145 24.06 -8.07 2.22
N MET A 146 23.48 -7.05 1.56
CA MET A 146 23.75 -6.77 0.13
C MET A 146 25.06 -5.98 -0.02
N PRO A 147 26.16 -6.59 -0.50
CA PRO A 147 27.40 -5.86 -0.79
C PRO A 147 27.15 -4.78 -1.86
N GLY A 148 27.72 -3.60 -1.69
CA GLY A 148 27.66 -2.56 -2.69
C GLY A 148 26.33 -1.81 -2.78
N LEU A 149 25.48 -1.89 -1.75
CA LEU A 149 24.26 -1.06 -1.70
C LEU A 149 24.59 0.43 -1.80
N TYR A 150 25.72 0.84 -1.20
CA TYR A 150 26.23 2.22 -1.23
C TYR A 150 27.03 2.56 -2.50
N ASP A 151 27.44 1.57 -3.28
CA ASP A 151 28.26 1.73 -4.49
C ASP A 151 27.41 1.74 -5.78
N ARG A 152 26.10 1.56 -5.67
CA ARG A 152 25.21 1.58 -6.83
C ARG A 152 24.94 3.01 -7.26
N PRO A 153 24.86 3.27 -8.60
CA PRO A 153 24.32 4.54 -9.04
C PRO A 153 22.96 4.73 -8.37
N HIS A 154 22.87 5.80 -7.60
CA HIS A 154 21.73 6.05 -6.74
C HIS A 154 20.46 6.09 -7.58
N TYR A 155 19.54 5.20 -7.29
CA TYR A 155 18.22 5.14 -7.93
C TYR A 155 17.54 6.52 -7.91
N VAL A 156 17.67 7.23 -6.80
CA VAL A 156 17.16 8.59 -6.61
C VAL A 156 17.77 9.58 -7.62
N ASN A 157 19.02 9.40 -8.03
CA ASN A 157 19.65 10.22 -9.08
C ASN A 157 19.10 9.96 -10.50
N SER A 158 18.49 8.81 -10.74
CA SER A 158 17.86 8.48 -12.02
C SER A 158 16.42 8.97 -12.14
N LEU A 159 15.82 9.38 -11.02
CA LEU A 159 14.47 9.92 -10.98
C LEU A 159 14.47 11.41 -11.35
N ASN A 160 13.40 11.82 -12.01
CA ASN A 160 13.20 13.23 -12.29
C ASN A 160 12.80 13.97 -11.01
N HIS A 161 13.79 14.56 -10.32
CA HIS A 161 13.62 15.31 -9.08
C HIS A 161 12.81 16.61 -9.24
N PHE A 162 12.43 16.96 -10.46
CA PHE A 162 11.74 18.22 -10.77
C PHE A 162 10.23 18.05 -10.92
N ARG A 163 9.63 17.04 -10.28
CA ARG A 163 8.17 16.97 -10.21
C ARG A 163 7.64 18.13 -9.39
N LYS A 164 6.90 19.03 -10.04
CA LYS A 164 6.27 20.20 -9.40
C LYS A 164 4.83 19.90 -8.98
N GLN A 165 4.23 18.93 -9.59
CA GLN A 165 2.87 18.45 -9.36
C GLN A 165 2.84 16.95 -9.53
N ASN A 166 1.85 16.29 -8.92
CA ASN A 166 1.69 14.87 -9.04
C ASN A 166 2.97 14.12 -8.64
N LEU A 167 3.42 14.34 -7.40
CA LEU A 167 4.71 13.88 -6.93
C LEU A 167 4.77 12.35 -6.84
N TYR A 168 3.68 11.73 -6.41
CA TYR A 168 3.59 10.29 -6.26
C TYR A 168 2.20 9.80 -6.61
N ASN A 169 2.14 8.66 -7.28
CA ASN A 169 0.91 7.91 -7.52
C ASN A 169 1.12 6.47 -7.16
N LYS A 170 0.08 5.88 -6.58
CA LYS A 170 -0.04 4.44 -6.37
C LYS A 170 -1.44 3.98 -6.70
N TYR A 171 -1.52 2.85 -7.34
CA TYR A 171 -2.74 2.14 -7.65
C TYR A 171 -2.59 0.67 -7.24
N LYS A 172 -3.55 0.16 -6.48
CA LYS A 172 -3.69 -1.27 -6.18
C LYS A 172 -5.09 -1.70 -6.57
N GLN A 173 -5.21 -2.85 -7.16
CA GLN A 173 -6.50 -3.43 -7.50
C GLN A 173 -6.49 -4.92 -7.26
N TYR A 174 -7.61 -5.46 -6.80
CA TYR A 174 -7.88 -6.88 -6.86
C TYR A 174 -9.24 -7.14 -7.49
N THR A 175 -9.37 -8.31 -8.13
CA THR A 175 -10.62 -8.80 -8.70
C THR A 175 -10.73 -10.29 -8.41
N ILE A 176 -11.78 -10.72 -7.71
CA ILE A 176 -12.06 -12.12 -7.43
C ILE A 176 -13.10 -12.63 -8.42
N ILE A 177 -12.75 -13.70 -9.13
CA ILE A 177 -13.49 -14.23 -10.27
C ILE A 177 -13.86 -15.69 -9.98
N SER A 178 -15.12 -16.04 -10.27
CA SER A 178 -15.58 -17.43 -10.32
C SER A 178 -15.86 -17.83 -11.78
N SER A 179 -15.36 -18.98 -12.18
CA SER A 179 -15.71 -19.61 -13.46
C SER A 179 -16.84 -20.64 -13.34
N GLY A 180 -17.39 -20.79 -12.13
CA GLY A 180 -18.31 -21.86 -11.73
C GLY A 180 -17.53 -23.05 -11.14
N GLY A 181 -18.02 -23.62 -10.06
CA GLY A 181 -17.35 -24.66 -9.28
C GLY A 181 -16.75 -24.11 -7.98
N ASP A 182 -15.90 -24.91 -7.36
CA ASP A 182 -15.35 -24.63 -6.02
C ASP A 182 -14.17 -23.69 -6.02
N VAL A 183 -13.40 -23.60 -7.11
CA VAL A 183 -12.20 -22.75 -7.17
C VAL A 183 -12.53 -21.37 -7.71
N VAL A 184 -12.07 -20.36 -7.02
CA VAL A 184 -12.08 -18.95 -7.44
C VAL A 184 -10.66 -18.43 -7.60
N THR A 185 -10.49 -17.45 -8.49
CA THR A 185 -9.20 -16.83 -8.76
C THR A 185 -9.25 -15.35 -8.45
N ALA A 186 -8.30 -14.89 -7.67
CA ALA A 186 -8.07 -13.47 -7.41
C ALA A 186 -6.89 -12.98 -8.26
N ASN A 187 -7.12 -11.98 -9.08
CA ASN A 187 -6.07 -11.26 -9.81
C ASN A 187 -5.82 -9.94 -9.09
N THR A 188 -4.55 -9.62 -8.87
CA THR A 188 -4.13 -8.39 -8.21
C THR A 188 -3.11 -7.64 -9.04
N THR A 189 -3.17 -6.32 -8.95
CA THR A 189 -2.21 -5.40 -9.56
C THR A 189 -1.74 -4.40 -8.54
N TYR A 190 -0.45 -4.14 -8.52
CA TYR A 190 0.17 -3.03 -7.80
C TYR A 190 0.98 -2.20 -8.79
N GLN A 191 0.70 -0.91 -8.84
CA GLN A 191 1.47 0.05 -9.62
C GLN A 191 1.71 1.29 -8.78
N ASP A 192 2.96 1.73 -8.70
CA ASP A 192 3.30 3.03 -8.16
C ASP A 192 4.32 3.75 -9.05
N SER A 193 4.82 4.88 -8.61
CA SER A 193 5.83 5.64 -9.38
C SER A 193 7.11 4.83 -9.67
N PHE A 194 7.35 3.72 -8.93
CA PHE A 194 8.59 2.94 -8.95
C PHE A 194 8.40 1.48 -9.33
N HIS A 195 7.27 0.89 -8.97
CA HIS A 195 7.00 -0.55 -9.08
C HIS A 195 5.80 -0.83 -9.96
N GLU A 196 5.82 -1.99 -10.60
CA GLU A 196 4.67 -2.59 -11.25
C GLU A 196 4.74 -4.09 -11.07
N MET A 197 3.70 -4.67 -10.48
CA MET A 197 3.61 -6.10 -10.23
C MET A 197 2.17 -6.60 -10.34
N HIS A 198 2.05 -7.85 -10.74
CA HIS A 198 0.80 -8.60 -10.76
C HIS A 198 0.96 -9.86 -9.93
N ALA A 199 -0.11 -10.28 -9.26
CA ALA A 199 -0.18 -11.59 -8.66
C ALA A 199 -1.54 -12.22 -8.95
N GLN A 200 -1.54 -13.53 -9.12
CA GLN A 200 -2.73 -14.35 -9.25
C GLN A 200 -2.72 -15.39 -8.14
N LEU A 201 -3.85 -15.56 -7.48
CA LEU A 201 -4.03 -16.52 -6.40
C LEU A 201 -5.35 -17.25 -6.62
N SER A 202 -5.33 -18.58 -6.60
CA SER A 202 -6.55 -19.39 -6.66
C SER A 202 -6.75 -20.12 -5.34
N TYR A 203 -8.01 -20.22 -4.87
CA TYR A 203 -8.36 -20.93 -3.65
C TYR A 203 -9.72 -21.61 -3.75
N SER A 204 -9.91 -22.68 -2.98
CA SER A 204 -11.18 -23.39 -2.85
C SER A 204 -12.16 -22.59 -1.98
N LEU A 205 -13.39 -22.42 -2.43
CA LEU A 205 -14.47 -21.82 -1.61
C LEU A 205 -14.84 -22.72 -0.42
N THR A 206 -14.76 -24.04 -0.58
CA THR A 206 -15.13 -25.03 0.44
C THR A 206 -14.06 -25.21 1.50
N THR A 207 -12.81 -25.51 1.10
CA THR A 207 -11.71 -25.76 2.05
C THR A 207 -10.97 -24.51 2.45
N ARG A 208 -11.11 -23.43 1.69
CA ARG A 208 -10.39 -22.16 1.85
C ARG A 208 -8.88 -22.30 1.62
N GLU A 209 -8.41 -23.42 1.13
CA GLU A 209 -7.01 -23.64 0.81
C GLU A 209 -6.62 -22.98 -0.49
N ILE A 210 -5.43 -22.38 -0.52
CA ILE A 210 -4.81 -21.83 -1.72
C ILE A 210 -4.30 -22.99 -2.55
N THR A 211 -4.78 -23.07 -3.79
CA THR A 211 -4.46 -24.15 -4.74
C THR A 211 -3.42 -23.74 -5.77
N ASP A 212 -3.29 -22.42 -6.02
CA ASP A 212 -2.32 -21.88 -6.96
C ASP A 212 -1.92 -20.47 -6.57
N PHE A 213 -0.67 -20.11 -6.85
CA PHE A 213 -0.14 -18.75 -6.67
C PHE A 213 0.95 -18.47 -7.70
N ASP A 214 0.80 -17.38 -8.42
CA ASP A 214 1.79 -16.87 -9.36
C ASP A 214 1.94 -15.37 -9.21
N MET A 215 3.12 -14.83 -9.49
CA MET A 215 3.36 -13.40 -9.53
C MET A 215 4.38 -13.02 -10.60
N THR A 216 4.25 -11.82 -11.09
CA THR A 216 5.18 -11.22 -12.06
C THR A 216 5.48 -9.79 -11.69
N MET A 217 6.74 -9.40 -11.80
CA MET A 217 7.19 -8.03 -11.59
C MET A 217 7.65 -7.43 -12.93
N GLN A 218 6.94 -6.42 -13.43
CA GLN A 218 7.24 -5.77 -14.72
C GLN A 218 8.16 -4.58 -14.58
N ARG A 219 8.10 -3.87 -13.44
CA ARG A 219 8.95 -2.71 -13.16
C ARG A 219 9.39 -2.71 -11.71
N TRP A 220 10.68 -2.51 -11.49
CA TRP A 220 11.31 -2.52 -10.17
C TRP A 220 12.45 -1.52 -10.08
N PRO A 221 12.66 -0.90 -8.90
CA PRO A 221 13.76 0.05 -8.71
C PRO A 221 15.12 -0.63 -8.56
N PHE A 222 15.18 -1.87 -8.07
CA PHE A 222 16.42 -2.61 -7.81
C PHE A 222 16.33 -4.04 -8.33
N ALA A 223 17.43 -4.56 -8.88
CA ALA A 223 17.49 -5.94 -9.37
C ALA A 223 17.07 -6.98 -8.29
N ALA A 224 17.40 -6.72 -7.02
CA ALA A 224 16.99 -7.56 -5.90
C ALA A 224 15.47 -7.66 -5.71
N CYS A 225 14.68 -6.69 -6.21
CA CYS A 225 13.23 -6.78 -6.19
C CYS A 225 12.73 -7.88 -7.13
N PHE A 226 13.35 -7.99 -8.32
CA PHE A 226 12.96 -9.00 -9.32
C PHE A 226 13.18 -10.43 -8.85
N GLU A 227 14.16 -10.67 -7.99
CA GLU A 227 14.42 -12.02 -7.44
C GLU A 227 13.22 -12.57 -6.65
N MET A 228 12.31 -11.71 -6.19
CA MET A 228 11.09 -12.12 -5.48
C MET A 228 10.06 -12.83 -6.37
N ASP A 229 10.13 -12.63 -7.70
CA ASP A 229 9.24 -13.24 -8.69
C ASP A 229 9.22 -14.77 -8.58
N HIS A 230 10.35 -15.37 -8.25
CA HIS A 230 10.50 -16.84 -8.19
C HIS A 230 10.39 -17.41 -6.76
N MET A 231 10.53 -16.56 -5.73
CA MET A 231 10.60 -17.04 -4.34
C MET A 231 9.24 -17.28 -3.69
N ALA A 232 8.23 -16.56 -4.11
CA ALA A 232 6.95 -16.52 -3.40
C ALA A 232 5.97 -17.65 -3.78
N ALA A 233 6.08 -18.20 -4.98
CA ALA A 233 5.06 -19.10 -5.55
C ALA A 233 4.73 -20.31 -4.64
N GLY A 234 5.73 -21.02 -4.13
CA GLY A 234 5.53 -22.21 -3.31
C GLY A 234 5.13 -21.97 -1.86
N LEU A 235 5.21 -20.73 -1.36
CA LEU A 235 5.03 -20.43 0.06
C LEU A 235 3.56 -20.36 0.49
N PHE A 236 2.65 -20.17 -0.44
CA PHE A 236 1.22 -19.98 -0.16
C PHE A 236 0.38 -21.22 -0.44
N ILE A 237 0.80 -22.10 -1.35
CA ILE A 237 0.03 -23.30 -1.74
C ILE A 237 -0.22 -24.18 -0.52
N GLY A 238 -1.46 -24.62 -0.35
CA GLY A 238 -1.92 -25.44 0.79
C GLY A 238 -2.24 -24.65 2.07
N LYS A 239 -1.96 -23.34 2.10
CA LYS A 239 -2.35 -22.52 3.25
C LYS A 239 -3.82 -22.10 3.18
N ASN A 240 -4.44 -21.94 4.35
CA ASN A 240 -5.79 -21.40 4.40
C ASN A 240 -5.76 -19.87 4.22
N ILE A 241 -6.51 -19.35 3.23
CA ILE A 241 -6.55 -17.92 2.92
C ILE A 241 -7.12 -17.08 4.06
N ASP A 242 -7.99 -17.65 4.89
CA ASP A 242 -8.59 -16.95 6.02
C ASP A 242 -7.58 -16.67 7.15
N ASP A 243 -6.51 -17.47 7.23
CA ASP A 243 -5.43 -17.31 8.22
C ASP A 243 -4.38 -16.27 7.78
N LEU A 244 -4.39 -15.86 6.51
CA LEU A 244 -3.42 -14.91 5.95
C LEU A 244 -3.75 -13.46 6.31
N THR A 245 -3.52 -13.09 7.57
CA THR A 245 -3.50 -11.67 7.94
C THR A 245 -2.26 -10.98 7.36
N LYS A 246 -2.22 -9.65 7.35
CA LYS A 246 -1.03 -8.90 6.90
C LYS A 246 0.23 -9.28 7.66
N ARG A 247 0.11 -9.66 8.93
CA ARG A 247 1.20 -10.13 9.77
C ARG A 247 1.74 -11.48 9.30
N GLU A 248 0.84 -12.45 9.06
CA GLU A 248 1.20 -13.79 8.60
C GLU A 248 1.81 -13.74 7.19
N VAL A 249 1.23 -12.97 6.27
CA VAL A 249 1.81 -12.73 4.95
C VAL A 249 3.19 -12.09 5.08
N GLY A 250 3.33 -11.07 5.95
CA GLY A 250 4.61 -10.41 6.23
C GLY A 250 5.68 -11.35 6.80
N ALA A 251 5.29 -12.35 7.60
CA ALA A 251 6.20 -13.35 8.12
C ALA A 251 6.71 -14.33 7.04
N LEU A 252 5.92 -14.54 5.97
CA LEU A 252 6.27 -15.43 4.86
C LEU A 252 7.17 -14.75 3.81
N ILE A 253 6.83 -13.53 3.42
CA ILE A 253 7.39 -12.86 2.24
C ILE A 253 7.80 -11.41 2.50
N GLY A 254 7.86 -10.97 3.74
CA GLY A 254 8.30 -9.63 4.14
C GLY A 254 9.71 -9.57 4.74
N GLY A 255 10.08 -8.40 5.26
CA GLY A 255 11.35 -8.17 5.93
C GLY A 255 12.57 -8.22 5.00
N SER A 256 13.76 -8.44 5.58
CA SER A 256 15.05 -8.37 4.89
C SER A 256 15.23 -9.33 3.71
N GLU A 257 14.44 -10.38 3.64
CA GLU A 257 14.50 -11.38 2.55
C GLU A 257 13.30 -11.28 1.61
N GLY A 258 12.41 -10.31 1.84
CA GLY A 258 11.13 -10.26 1.17
C GLY A 258 10.77 -8.93 0.51
N CYS A 259 9.50 -8.82 0.12
CA CYS A 259 8.94 -7.65 -0.55
C CYS A 259 7.69 -7.14 0.18
N PHE A 260 7.77 -5.91 0.68
CA PHE A 260 6.65 -5.29 1.38
C PHE A 260 5.43 -5.03 0.47
N HIS A 261 5.66 -4.70 -0.81
CA HIS A 261 4.58 -4.46 -1.77
C HIS A 261 3.81 -5.75 -2.08
N LEU A 262 4.52 -6.88 -2.16
CA LEU A 262 3.89 -8.18 -2.32
C LEU A 262 3.07 -8.57 -1.08
N VAL A 263 3.57 -8.26 0.12
CA VAL A 263 2.79 -8.43 1.36
C VAL A 263 1.46 -7.68 1.28
N ASP A 264 1.48 -6.46 0.77
CA ASP A 264 0.26 -5.63 0.66
C ASP A 264 -0.78 -6.26 -0.26
N ILE A 265 -0.41 -6.65 -1.49
CA ILE A 265 -1.39 -7.17 -2.46
C ILE A 265 -1.94 -8.54 -2.07
N VAL A 266 -1.13 -9.41 -1.48
CA VAL A 266 -1.60 -10.72 -0.99
C VAL A 266 -2.53 -10.56 0.22
N ALA A 267 -2.19 -9.66 1.15
CA ALA A 267 -3.02 -9.38 2.31
C ALA A 267 -4.38 -8.75 1.94
N ASP A 268 -4.40 -7.88 0.92
CA ASP A 268 -5.63 -7.25 0.41
C ASP A 268 -6.58 -8.31 -0.16
N VAL A 269 -6.05 -9.28 -0.94
CA VAL A 269 -6.85 -10.41 -1.45
C VAL A 269 -7.38 -11.28 -0.33
N ALA A 270 -6.53 -11.64 0.63
CA ALA A 270 -6.94 -12.47 1.77
C ALA A 270 -8.02 -11.79 2.61
N LYS A 271 -7.93 -10.45 2.78
CA LYS A 271 -9.00 -9.65 3.42
C LYS A 271 -10.29 -9.73 2.62
N ALA A 272 -10.25 -9.47 1.31
CA ALA A 272 -11.42 -9.53 0.44
C ALA A 272 -12.08 -10.92 0.45
N ALA A 273 -11.29 -11.99 0.45
CA ALA A 273 -11.80 -13.36 0.55
C ALA A 273 -12.52 -13.63 1.88
N ARG A 274 -12.03 -13.10 3.01
CA ARG A 274 -12.71 -13.18 4.30
C ARG A 274 -14.01 -12.39 4.32
N ASP A 275 -14.00 -11.19 3.74
CA ASP A 275 -15.17 -10.31 3.68
C ASP A 275 -16.29 -10.96 2.85
N LEU A 276 -15.96 -11.62 1.74
CA LEU A 276 -16.91 -12.42 0.95
C LEU A 276 -17.53 -13.56 1.77
N LYS A 277 -16.72 -14.31 2.53
CA LYS A 277 -17.19 -15.39 3.40
C LYS A 277 -18.16 -14.86 4.45
N ASN A 278 -17.80 -13.75 5.12
CA ASN A 278 -18.61 -13.14 6.15
C ASN A 278 -19.95 -12.58 5.59
N ALA A 279 -19.98 -12.22 4.32
CA ALA A 279 -21.19 -11.81 3.60
C ALA A 279 -22.05 -13.00 3.09
N GLY A 280 -21.63 -14.25 3.35
CA GLY A 280 -22.34 -15.45 2.91
C GLY A 280 -22.29 -15.70 1.40
N ARG A 281 -21.21 -15.29 0.76
CA ARG A 281 -21.04 -15.38 -0.69
C ARG A 281 -19.89 -16.31 -1.08
#